data_42305da6d8561c0ebd4387f5d2a63e2d
#
_entry.id   42305da6d8561c0ebd4387f5d2a63e2d
#
_cell.length_a   1.000
_cell.length_b   1.000
_cell.length_c   1.000
_cell.angle_alpha   90.00
_cell.angle_beta   90.00
_cell.angle_gamma   90.00
#
_symmetry.space_group_name_H-M   'P 1'
#
loop_
_entity.id
_entity.type
_entity.pdbx_description
1 polymer ?
#
loop_
_entity_poly.entity_id
_entity_poly.type
_entity_poly.pdbx_seq_one_letter_code
_entity_poly.pdbx_strand_id
1 'polypeptide(L)'
;FSIGVSGQELSLPAANQYLADSEFLVAPTFAGIGNHVRVRASGVTQWLGIKDAPDYQSLSGDMRLGDRSGLGLVLYNDKNGFTKQMGGKFTFSHHLTLDVYDSHFLSFGISYMVNSFRIDIDKFDMPRRSTDVGVTDNRSTVNHNFEVGVLYRYKGLFGNLTASNILNKDTEAFGLKEPMKLRHYNLYLGYRYKRDQHSHLEIEPSLFTQYYEGDGRSTSDLNLKFRWFEFEDYYWAGLTGRFVNDQVFQPLSVGAMVGLKRNIFYFAYGYTFPLNQLNSYTMGSHMLTIGIDMFQGIGGCNCTER
;
A
#
# COMPACT_ATOMS: atom_id res chain seq x y z
N PHE A 1 24.88 13.36 17.82
CA PHE A 1 23.78 12.60 17.23
C PHE A 1 23.65 13.01 15.78
N SER A 2 24.12 12.17 14.87
CA SER A 2 24.02 12.36 13.43
C SER A 2 22.63 11.89 13.03
N ILE A 3 21.70 12.79 12.77
CA ILE A 3 20.42 12.46 12.12
C ILE A 3 20.78 12.24 10.66
N GLY A 4 20.86 10.96 10.27
CA GLY A 4 20.93 10.60 8.87
C GLY A 4 19.62 11.00 8.20
N VAL A 5 19.64 12.02 7.35
CA VAL A 5 18.54 12.31 6.45
C VAL A 5 18.52 11.21 5.41
N SER A 6 17.61 10.26 5.57
CA SER A 6 17.42 9.16 4.63
C SER A 6 16.89 9.70 3.31
N GLY A 7 17.48 9.25 2.21
CA GLY A 7 17.10 9.64 0.85
C GLY A 7 15.66 9.31 0.51
N GLN A 8 15.20 9.91 -0.56
CA GLN A 8 13.83 9.88 -1.04
C GLN A 8 13.43 8.46 -1.51
N GLU A 9 12.25 8.03 -1.12
CA GLU A 9 11.72 6.71 -1.49
C GLU A 9 11.16 6.74 -2.91
N LEU A 10 11.71 5.92 -3.80
CA LEU A 10 11.13 5.62 -5.12
C LEU A 10 10.15 4.43 -5.04
N SER A 11 9.49 4.26 -3.92
CA SER A 11 8.48 3.22 -3.72
C SER A 11 7.12 3.85 -3.49
N LEU A 12 6.06 3.11 -3.86
CA LEU A 12 4.69 3.48 -3.48
C LEU A 12 4.63 3.60 -1.96
N PRO A 13 4.31 4.76 -1.39
CA PRO A 13 4.13 4.85 0.04
C PRO A 13 2.99 3.94 0.45
N ALA A 14 3.26 2.96 1.30
CA ALA A 14 2.21 2.16 1.91
C ALA A 14 1.55 3.00 3.02
N ALA A 15 0.77 3.98 2.64
CA ALA A 15 -0.22 4.52 3.53
C ALA A 15 -1.26 3.43 3.79
N ASN A 16 -2.00 3.51 4.87
CA ASN A 16 -2.96 2.49 5.33
C ASN A 16 -4.11 2.18 4.33
N GLN A 17 -3.94 2.53 3.06
CA GLN A 17 -4.89 2.33 1.96
C GLN A 17 -5.25 0.86 1.75
N TYR A 18 -4.30 -0.06 1.99
CA TYR A 18 -4.55 -1.50 1.86
C TYR A 18 -5.65 -1.99 2.82
N LEU A 19 -5.84 -1.31 3.95
CA LEU A 19 -6.92 -1.61 4.91
C LEU A 19 -8.31 -1.21 4.37
N ALA A 20 -8.38 -0.34 3.38
CA ALA A 20 -9.61 0.04 2.71
C ALA A 20 -10.01 -0.97 1.60
N ASP A 21 -9.90 -2.26 1.88
CA ASP A 21 -10.22 -3.37 0.98
C ASP A 21 -9.47 -3.30 -0.37
N SER A 22 -8.21 -2.86 -0.30
CA SER A 22 -7.32 -2.68 -1.45
C SER A 22 -5.96 -3.37 -1.22
N GLU A 23 -5.98 -4.59 -0.70
CA GLU A 23 -4.77 -5.34 -0.32
C GLU A 23 -3.81 -5.54 -1.51
N PHE A 24 -4.33 -5.56 -2.75
CA PHE A 24 -3.49 -5.72 -3.95
C PHE A 24 -2.55 -4.52 -4.20
N LEU A 25 -2.77 -3.38 -3.53
CA LEU A 25 -1.85 -2.24 -3.59
C LEU A 25 -0.47 -2.60 -3.04
N VAL A 26 -0.43 -3.42 -1.98
CA VAL A 26 0.79 -3.83 -1.27
C VAL A 26 1.23 -5.26 -1.58
N ALA A 27 0.36 -6.05 -2.22
CA ALA A 27 0.62 -7.44 -2.52
C ALA A 27 -0.06 -7.86 -3.82
N PRO A 28 0.68 -8.09 -4.91
CA PRO A 28 0.14 -8.39 -6.24
C PRO A 28 -0.73 -9.64 -6.25
N THR A 29 -0.52 -10.53 -5.30
CA THR A 29 -1.23 -11.80 -5.13
C THR A 29 -2.70 -11.64 -4.75
N PHE A 30 -3.13 -10.46 -4.30
CA PHE A 30 -4.54 -10.22 -3.96
C PHE A 30 -5.38 -9.72 -5.14
N ALA A 31 -4.77 -9.41 -6.29
CA ALA A 31 -5.53 -9.00 -7.47
C ALA A 31 -6.49 -10.12 -7.90
N GLY A 32 -7.75 -9.77 -8.16
CA GLY A 32 -8.80 -10.71 -8.54
C GLY A 32 -9.34 -11.62 -7.42
N ILE A 33 -8.92 -11.43 -6.16
CA ILE A 33 -9.57 -12.11 -5.02
C ILE A 33 -10.88 -11.38 -4.72
N GLY A 34 -11.98 -12.10 -4.76
CA GLY A 34 -13.33 -11.59 -4.70
C GLY A 34 -14.04 -11.69 -6.05
N ASN A 35 -15.38 -11.67 -6.07
CA ASN A 35 -16.15 -11.81 -7.29
C ASN A 35 -16.68 -10.45 -7.78
N HIS A 36 -15.83 -9.43 -7.76
CA HIS A 36 -16.17 -8.07 -8.15
C HIS A 36 -15.04 -7.44 -8.95
N VAL A 37 -15.40 -6.62 -9.93
CA VAL A 37 -14.52 -5.58 -10.44
C VAL A 37 -14.50 -4.47 -9.40
N ARG A 38 -13.36 -4.23 -8.79
CA ARG A 38 -13.19 -3.16 -7.79
C ARG A 38 -12.46 -2.00 -8.43
N VAL A 39 -13.00 -0.81 -8.29
CA VAL A 39 -12.31 0.43 -8.68
C VAL A 39 -12.28 1.35 -7.47
N ARG A 40 -11.13 1.90 -7.14
CA ARG A 40 -10.91 2.80 -6.00
C ARG A 40 -10.15 4.04 -6.43
N ALA A 41 -10.64 5.19 -6.02
CA ALA A 41 -9.88 6.44 -6.03
C ALA A 41 -9.60 6.83 -4.59
N SER A 42 -8.32 7.04 -4.27
CA SER A 42 -7.87 7.37 -2.91
C SER A 42 -7.02 8.63 -2.92
N GLY A 43 -7.25 9.49 -1.94
CA GLY A 43 -6.41 10.64 -1.63
C GLY A 43 -5.91 10.55 -0.19
N VAL A 44 -4.63 10.82 0.03
CA VAL A 44 -4.00 10.87 1.35
C VAL A 44 -3.25 12.18 1.47
N THR A 45 -3.69 13.05 2.38
CA THR A 45 -2.97 14.26 2.74
C THR A 45 -2.31 14.03 4.09
N GLN A 46 -0.98 14.01 4.12
CA GLN A 46 -0.22 13.82 5.34
C GLN A 46 0.06 15.17 6.01
N TRP A 47 0.13 15.17 7.33
CA TRP A 47 0.53 16.31 8.15
C TRP A 47 -0.21 17.61 7.80
N LEU A 48 -1.53 17.56 7.79
CA LEU A 48 -2.38 18.71 7.48
C LEU A 48 -2.00 19.92 8.36
N GLY A 49 -1.82 21.08 7.73
CA GLY A 49 -1.34 22.31 8.36
C GLY A 49 0.13 22.63 8.09
N ILE A 50 0.92 21.69 7.60
CA ILE A 50 2.30 21.91 7.17
C ILE A 50 2.33 22.28 5.69
N LYS A 51 3.03 23.36 5.36
CA LYS A 51 3.19 23.80 3.97
C LYS A 51 3.99 22.78 3.17
N ASP A 52 3.54 22.45 1.95
CA ASP A 52 4.14 21.47 1.04
C ASP A 52 4.27 20.05 1.63
N ALA A 53 3.39 19.72 2.59
CA ALA A 53 3.28 18.39 3.15
C ALA A 53 2.96 17.32 2.07
N PRO A 54 3.31 16.05 2.32
CA PRO A 54 3.06 14.97 1.35
C PRO A 54 1.57 14.82 1.02
N ASP A 55 1.28 14.75 -0.28
CA ASP A 55 -0.05 14.52 -0.83
C ASP A 55 0.04 13.38 -1.86
N TYR A 56 -0.72 12.32 -1.62
CA TYR A 56 -0.73 11.13 -2.44
C TYR A 56 -2.12 10.89 -3.00
N GLN A 57 -2.20 10.64 -4.30
CA GLN A 57 -3.43 10.34 -5.01
C GLN A 57 -3.25 9.05 -5.80
N SER A 58 -4.25 8.18 -5.79
CA SER A 58 -4.24 6.96 -6.57
C SER A 58 -5.60 6.62 -7.14
N LEU A 59 -5.55 6.01 -8.33
CA LEU A 59 -6.67 5.31 -8.95
C LEU A 59 -6.24 3.86 -9.12
N SER A 60 -7.00 2.95 -8.56
CA SER A 60 -6.70 1.52 -8.61
C SER A 60 -7.91 0.72 -9.01
N GLY A 61 -7.69 -0.40 -9.67
CA GLY A 61 -8.74 -1.35 -10.00
C GLY A 61 -8.18 -2.74 -10.14
N ASP A 62 -8.98 -3.73 -9.72
CA ASP A 62 -8.69 -5.12 -9.94
C ASP A 62 -9.94 -5.92 -10.27
N MET A 63 -9.74 -7.01 -10.99
CA MET A 63 -10.81 -7.89 -11.43
C MET A 63 -10.31 -9.32 -11.64
N ARG A 64 -11.23 -10.26 -11.67
CA ARG A 64 -10.92 -11.62 -12.16
C ARG A 64 -10.77 -11.66 -13.67
N LEU A 65 -9.82 -12.48 -14.11
CA LEU A 65 -9.66 -12.92 -15.50
C LEU A 65 -9.89 -14.43 -15.55
N GLY A 66 -11.17 -14.86 -15.60
CA GLY A 66 -11.54 -16.26 -15.49
C GLY A 66 -11.53 -16.79 -14.04
N ASP A 67 -11.53 -18.12 -13.88
CA ASP A 67 -11.77 -18.78 -12.58
C ASP A 67 -10.64 -18.61 -11.56
N ARG A 68 -9.40 -18.51 -12.02
CA ARG A 68 -8.19 -18.63 -11.17
C ARG A 68 -7.18 -17.52 -11.36
N SER A 69 -7.47 -16.54 -12.19
CA SER A 69 -6.53 -15.46 -12.47
C SER A 69 -7.13 -14.10 -12.17
N GLY A 70 -6.29 -13.15 -11.86
CA GLY A 70 -6.67 -11.77 -11.61
C GLY A 70 -5.79 -10.79 -12.36
N LEU A 71 -6.36 -9.65 -12.67
CA LEU A 71 -5.67 -8.47 -13.20
C LEU A 71 -5.86 -7.30 -12.25
N GLY A 72 -4.84 -6.46 -12.16
CA GLY A 72 -4.89 -5.22 -11.40
C GLY A 72 -4.16 -4.10 -12.13
N LEU A 73 -4.64 -2.88 -11.93
CA LEU A 73 -4.01 -1.66 -12.41
C LEU A 73 -4.01 -0.62 -11.29
N VAL A 74 -2.89 0.04 -11.08
CA VAL A 74 -2.75 1.18 -10.18
C VAL A 74 -2.10 2.32 -10.94
N LEU A 75 -2.68 3.51 -10.86
CA LEU A 75 -2.08 4.76 -11.27
C LEU A 75 -1.95 5.63 -10.03
N TYR A 76 -0.84 6.33 -9.88
CA TYR A 76 -0.62 7.17 -8.72
C TYR A 76 0.16 8.44 -9.05
N ASN A 77 -0.05 9.43 -8.20
CA ASN A 77 0.68 10.68 -8.17
C ASN A 77 0.98 11.01 -6.70
N ASP A 78 2.26 11.16 -6.38
CA ASP A 78 2.76 11.50 -5.06
C ASP A 78 3.55 12.81 -5.14
N LYS A 79 3.24 13.72 -4.26
CA LYS A 79 3.96 14.98 -4.10
C LYS A 79 4.46 15.09 -2.67
N ASN A 80 5.76 15.24 -2.48
CA ASN A 80 6.38 15.45 -1.19
C ASN A 80 7.37 16.62 -1.27
N GLY A 81 6.95 17.77 -0.78
CA GLY A 81 7.74 19.00 -0.92
C GLY A 81 7.97 19.36 -2.40
N PHE A 82 9.25 19.39 -2.79
CA PHE A 82 9.68 19.67 -4.16
C PHE A 82 9.85 18.42 -5.03
N THR A 83 9.60 17.24 -4.48
CA THR A 83 9.65 15.99 -5.22
C THR A 83 8.27 15.57 -5.70
N LYS A 84 8.23 15.02 -6.91
CA LYS A 84 7.04 14.42 -7.48
C LYS A 84 7.35 13.03 -8.00
N GLN A 85 6.49 12.10 -7.68
CA GLN A 85 6.49 10.76 -8.26
C GLN A 85 5.16 10.50 -8.95
N MET A 86 5.21 10.03 -10.17
CA MET A 86 4.02 9.58 -10.91
C MET A 86 4.31 8.22 -11.51
N GLY A 87 3.36 7.34 -11.45
CA GLY A 87 3.60 6.03 -12.01
C GLY A 87 2.36 5.18 -12.16
N GLY A 88 2.62 3.96 -12.63
CA GLY A 88 1.61 2.94 -12.77
C GLY A 88 2.16 1.56 -12.48
N LYS A 89 1.28 0.68 -12.04
CA LYS A 89 1.55 -0.72 -11.77
C LYS A 89 0.49 -1.57 -12.45
N PHE A 90 0.91 -2.47 -13.34
CA PHE A 90 0.05 -3.49 -13.94
C PHE A 90 0.36 -4.83 -13.30
N THR A 91 -0.67 -5.50 -12.79
CA THR A 91 -0.55 -6.71 -11.99
C THR A 91 -1.28 -7.87 -12.66
N PHE A 92 -0.65 -9.04 -12.66
CA PHE A 92 -1.26 -10.33 -12.95
C PHE A 92 -1.09 -11.25 -11.75
N SER A 93 -2.14 -11.99 -11.41
CA SER A 93 -2.11 -12.99 -10.34
C SER A 93 -2.72 -14.31 -10.82
N HIS A 94 -2.27 -15.41 -10.19
CA HIS A 94 -2.83 -16.71 -10.41
C HIS A 94 -3.00 -17.45 -9.08
N HIS A 95 -4.16 -18.11 -8.91
CA HIS A 95 -4.60 -18.71 -7.66
C HIS A 95 -4.78 -20.22 -7.84
N LEU A 96 -4.20 -20.98 -6.93
CA LEU A 96 -4.22 -22.45 -6.95
C LEU A 96 -4.90 -22.97 -5.70
N THR A 97 -5.66 -24.04 -5.85
CA THR A 97 -6.12 -24.90 -4.76
C THR A 97 -5.13 -26.04 -4.61
N LEU A 98 -4.63 -26.27 -3.40
CA LEU A 98 -3.60 -27.28 -3.12
C LEU A 98 -4.19 -28.59 -2.63
N ASP A 99 -5.43 -28.60 -2.19
CA ASP A 99 -6.08 -29.78 -1.59
C ASP A 99 -7.46 -30.05 -2.20
N VAL A 100 -7.94 -31.27 -2.01
CA VAL A 100 -9.24 -31.75 -2.50
C VAL A 100 -10.42 -31.11 -1.72
N TYR A 101 -10.17 -30.59 -0.52
CA TYR A 101 -11.18 -30.01 0.35
C TYR A 101 -11.34 -28.51 0.17
N ASP A 102 -10.65 -27.90 -0.81
CA ASP A 102 -10.68 -26.47 -1.09
C ASP A 102 -10.42 -25.61 0.16
N SER A 103 -9.45 -26.01 0.96
CA SER A 103 -9.12 -25.31 2.21
C SER A 103 -7.74 -24.65 2.19
N HIS A 104 -6.84 -25.12 1.33
CA HIS A 104 -5.47 -24.61 1.17
C HIS A 104 -5.31 -23.93 -0.18
N PHE A 105 -5.00 -22.64 -0.18
CA PHE A 105 -4.82 -21.86 -1.40
C PHE A 105 -3.44 -21.24 -1.46
N LEU A 106 -2.83 -21.32 -2.64
CA LEU A 106 -1.55 -20.69 -2.94
C LEU A 106 -1.74 -19.74 -4.12
N SER A 107 -1.31 -18.50 -3.98
CA SER A 107 -1.42 -17.51 -5.05
C SER A 107 -0.05 -16.93 -5.38
N PHE A 108 0.19 -16.72 -6.67
CA PHE A 108 1.37 -16.02 -7.18
C PHE A 108 0.92 -14.72 -7.84
N GLY A 109 1.72 -13.68 -7.69
CA GLY A 109 1.46 -12.41 -8.33
C GLY A 109 2.74 -11.82 -8.90
N ILE A 110 2.62 -11.18 -10.05
CA ILE A 110 3.66 -10.38 -10.66
C ILE A 110 3.10 -9.04 -11.08
N SER A 111 3.85 -7.97 -10.83
CA SER A 111 3.52 -6.64 -11.32
C SER A 111 4.68 -6.06 -12.13
N TYR A 112 4.35 -5.38 -13.20
CA TYR A 112 5.25 -4.47 -13.90
C TYR A 112 4.96 -3.05 -13.45
N MET A 113 6.00 -2.33 -13.05
CA MET A 113 5.91 -0.98 -12.50
C MET A 113 6.69 0.01 -13.36
N VAL A 114 6.10 1.15 -13.60
CA VAL A 114 6.76 2.32 -14.18
C VAL A 114 6.61 3.49 -13.23
N ASN A 115 7.70 4.06 -12.80
CA ASN A 115 7.72 5.21 -11.90
C ASN A 115 8.59 6.32 -12.49
N SER A 116 8.02 7.50 -12.66
CA SER A 116 8.72 8.73 -13.02
C SER A 116 8.94 9.56 -11.76
N PHE A 117 10.18 9.82 -11.44
CA PHE A 117 10.60 10.63 -10.32
C PHE A 117 11.17 11.96 -10.82
N ARG A 118 10.78 13.07 -10.20
CA ARG A 118 11.25 14.41 -10.55
C ARG A 118 11.50 15.24 -9.29
N ILE A 119 12.63 15.93 -9.26
CA ILE A 119 12.94 16.97 -8.28
C ILE A 119 12.83 18.33 -8.99
N ASP A 120 12.00 19.23 -8.45
CA ASP A 120 11.72 20.57 -8.98
C ASP A 120 12.56 21.59 -8.21
N ILE A 121 13.79 21.80 -8.66
CA ILE A 121 14.81 22.64 -7.99
C ILE A 121 14.51 24.14 -8.15
N ASP A 122 13.81 24.52 -9.21
CA ASP A 122 13.48 25.93 -9.48
C ASP A 122 12.60 26.57 -8.40
N LYS A 123 11.98 25.73 -7.55
CA LYS A 123 11.16 26.16 -6.42
C LYS A 123 11.93 26.35 -5.11
N PHE A 124 13.23 26.02 -5.08
CA PHE A 124 14.06 26.32 -3.93
C PHE A 124 14.38 27.83 -3.87
N ASP A 125 14.25 28.44 -2.70
CA ASP A 125 14.58 29.84 -2.50
C ASP A 125 16.01 30.17 -2.93
N MET A 126 16.20 31.15 -3.81
CA MET A 126 17.45 31.59 -4.37
C MET A 126 18.60 31.83 -3.37
N PRO A 127 18.39 32.38 -2.17
CA PRO A 127 19.47 32.58 -1.19
C PRO A 127 20.10 31.29 -0.66
N ARG A 128 19.34 30.19 -0.65
CA ARG A 128 19.82 28.87 -0.19
C ARG A 128 20.40 28.00 -1.29
N ARG A 129 20.13 28.32 -2.56
CA ARG A 129 20.60 27.58 -3.73
C ARG A 129 22.13 27.63 -3.87
N SER A 130 22.78 28.71 -3.42
CA SER A 130 24.23 28.89 -3.53
C SER A 130 25.05 28.10 -2.53
N THR A 131 24.42 27.48 -1.53
CA THR A 131 25.10 26.83 -0.41
C THR A 131 25.04 25.29 -0.50
N ASP A 132 24.11 24.73 -1.27
CA ASP A 132 23.99 23.29 -1.42
C ASP A 132 24.57 22.81 -2.77
N VAL A 133 25.84 22.42 -2.73
CA VAL A 133 26.63 21.96 -3.90
C VAL A 133 26.03 20.68 -4.55
N GLY A 134 25.12 20.00 -3.87
CA GLY A 134 24.48 18.77 -4.33
C GLY A 134 23.24 18.96 -5.22
N VAL A 135 22.70 20.18 -5.31
CA VAL A 135 21.41 20.47 -5.96
C VAL A 135 21.61 21.50 -7.06
N THR A 136 22.19 21.08 -8.18
CA THR A 136 22.54 22.01 -9.26
C THR A 136 21.51 22.06 -10.39
N ASP A 137 20.75 20.98 -10.66
CA ASP A 137 19.82 20.89 -11.80
C ASP A 137 18.54 20.12 -11.49
N ASN A 138 17.47 20.41 -12.24
CA ASN A 138 16.24 19.62 -12.22
C ASN A 138 16.54 18.19 -12.63
N ARG A 139 16.28 17.24 -11.74
CA ARG A 139 16.53 15.82 -11.98
C ARG A 139 15.22 15.11 -12.27
N SER A 140 15.21 14.33 -13.35
CA SER A 140 14.09 13.47 -13.70
C SER A 140 14.62 12.11 -14.09
N THR A 141 14.02 11.06 -13.59
CA THR A 141 14.34 9.67 -13.97
C THR A 141 13.08 8.85 -14.10
N VAL A 142 13.12 7.86 -14.99
CA VAL A 142 12.05 6.87 -15.15
C VAL A 142 12.61 5.50 -14.77
N ASN A 143 11.98 4.86 -13.80
CA ASN A 143 12.33 3.53 -13.35
C ASN A 143 11.27 2.52 -13.82
N HIS A 144 11.72 1.49 -14.55
CA HIS A 144 10.93 0.33 -14.94
C HIS A 144 11.35 -0.85 -14.09
N ASN A 145 10.44 -1.47 -13.37
CA ASN A 145 10.78 -2.54 -12.45
C ASN A 145 9.65 -3.57 -12.32
N PHE A 146 9.92 -4.62 -11.55
CA PHE A 146 8.97 -5.68 -11.28
C PHE A 146 8.77 -5.88 -9.78
N GLU A 147 7.60 -6.39 -9.46
CA GLU A 147 7.22 -6.85 -8.13
C GLU A 147 6.71 -8.28 -8.27
N VAL A 148 7.09 -9.17 -7.35
CA VAL A 148 6.60 -10.54 -7.28
C VAL A 148 6.13 -10.85 -5.87
N GLY A 149 5.11 -11.69 -5.74
CA GLY A 149 4.59 -12.09 -4.45
C GLY A 149 4.08 -13.53 -4.44
N VAL A 150 4.03 -14.07 -3.23
CA VAL A 150 3.43 -15.37 -2.91
C VAL A 150 2.49 -15.18 -1.73
N LEU A 151 1.26 -15.68 -1.84
CA LEU A 151 0.24 -15.66 -0.79
C LEU A 151 -0.22 -17.07 -0.50
N TYR A 152 -0.18 -17.46 0.76
CA TYR A 152 -0.80 -18.68 1.25
C TYR A 152 -2.02 -18.35 2.12
N ARG A 153 -3.13 -19.09 1.92
CA ARG A 153 -4.37 -18.94 2.70
C ARG A 153 -4.88 -20.28 3.19
N TYR A 154 -5.31 -20.31 4.44
CA TYR A 154 -5.87 -21.51 5.07
C TYR A 154 -6.88 -21.11 6.15
N LYS A 155 -8.18 -21.45 5.97
CA LYS A 155 -9.25 -21.26 6.97
C LYS A 155 -9.24 -19.87 7.65
N GLY A 156 -9.17 -18.82 6.84
CA GLY A 156 -9.11 -17.44 7.34
C GLY A 156 -7.70 -16.92 7.63
N LEU A 157 -6.73 -17.78 7.90
CA LEU A 157 -5.32 -17.38 7.98
C LEU A 157 -4.82 -17.00 6.60
N PHE A 158 -4.07 -15.91 6.50
CA PHE A 158 -3.35 -15.56 5.29
C PHE A 158 -1.95 -15.03 5.61
N GLY A 159 -1.01 -15.35 4.72
CA GLY A 159 0.36 -14.86 4.80
C GLY A 159 0.88 -14.57 3.39
N ASN A 160 1.28 -13.34 3.16
CA ASN A 160 1.83 -12.87 1.90
C ASN A 160 3.27 -12.38 2.10
N LEU A 161 4.14 -12.76 1.17
CA LEU A 161 5.49 -12.20 1.02
C LEU A 161 5.60 -11.60 -0.37
N THR A 162 6.04 -10.33 -0.45
CA THR A 162 6.23 -9.60 -1.70
C THR A 162 7.64 -9.02 -1.73
N ALA A 163 8.30 -9.11 -2.88
CA ALA A 163 9.55 -8.43 -3.19
C ALA A 163 9.30 -7.44 -4.33
N SER A 164 9.59 -6.18 -4.09
CA SER A 164 9.38 -5.08 -5.04
C SER A 164 10.72 -4.48 -5.48
N ASN A 165 10.73 -3.84 -6.67
CA ASN A 165 11.94 -3.28 -7.28
C ASN A 165 13.07 -4.32 -7.44
N ILE A 166 12.72 -5.47 -8.02
CA ILE A 166 13.62 -6.63 -8.12
C ILE A 166 14.83 -6.35 -8.99
N LEU A 167 14.67 -5.56 -10.05
CA LEU A 167 15.76 -5.21 -10.94
C LEU A 167 16.66 -4.17 -10.28
N ASN A 168 17.94 -4.53 -10.09
CA ASN A 168 18.95 -3.56 -9.71
C ASN A 168 19.24 -2.69 -10.93
N LYS A 169 19.02 -1.39 -10.81
CA LYS A 169 19.40 -0.41 -11.84
C LYS A 169 20.31 0.61 -11.19
N ASP A 170 21.46 0.82 -11.84
CA ASP A 170 22.30 1.97 -11.57
C ASP A 170 21.55 3.20 -12.11
N THR A 171 21.04 4.02 -11.23
CA THR A 171 20.41 5.27 -11.62
C THR A 171 21.45 6.37 -11.54
N GLU A 172 22.01 6.77 -12.67
CA GLU A 172 22.94 7.91 -12.79
C GLU A 172 22.35 9.23 -12.25
N ALA A 173 21.02 9.26 -12.08
CA ALA A 173 20.30 10.41 -11.53
C ALA A 173 20.49 10.58 -10.00
N PHE A 174 20.98 9.55 -9.30
CA PHE A 174 21.24 9.61 -7.86
C PHE A 174 22.72 9.83 -7.61
N GLY A 175 23.05 10.75 -6.70
CA GLY A 175 24.43 11.00 -6.29
C GLY A 175 25.00 9.82 -5.50
N LEU A 176 26.33 9.77 -5.36
CA LEU A 176 27.08 8.72 -4.62
C LEU A 176 26.64 8.48 -3.17
N LYS A 177 25.81 9.36 -2.60
CA LYS A 177 25.30 9.27 -1.21
C LYS A 177 23.84 8.83 -1.11
N GLU A 178 23.17 8.57 -2.24
CA GLU A 178 21.78 8.14 -2.25
C GLU A 178 21.69 6.61 -2.28
N PRO A 179 20.68 5.98 -1.66
CA PRO A 179 20.58 4.52 -1.61
C PRO A 179 20.40 3.96 -3.03
N MET A 180 21.39 3.19 -3.48
CA MET A 180 21.38 2.57 -4.81
C MET A 180 20.38 1.41 -4.94
N LYS A 181 19.98 0.82 -3.81
CA LYS A 181 19.10 -0.34 -3.81
C LYS A 181 17.67 0.08 -3.44
N LEU A 182 16.80 0.07 -4.43
CA LEU A 182 15.36 0.37 -4.27
C LEU A 182 14.55 -0.85 -3.83
N ARG A 183 15.17 -2.03 -3.73
CA ARG A 183 14.49 -3.27 -3.39
C ARG A 183 13.96 -3.20 -1.97
N HIS A 184 12.70 -3.60 -1.83
CA HIS A 184 12.06 -3.73 -0.53
C HIS A 184 11.18 -4.99 -0.48
N TYR A 185 10.96 -5.47 0.72
CA TYR A 185 10.19 -6.65 1.00
C TYR A 185 9.01 -6.30 1.89
N ASN A 186 7.83 -6.82 1.55
CA ASN A 186 6.62 -6.65 2.33
C ASN A 186 6.16 -8.02 2.84
N LEU A 187 5.91 -8.10 4.13
CA LEU A 187 5.25 -9.23 4.77
C LEU A 187 3.87 -8.78 5.25
N TYR A 188 2.81 -9.46 4.82
CA TYR A 188 1.45 -9.20 5.26
C TYR A 188 0.83 -10.48 5.80
N LEU A 189 0.60 -10.52 7.10
CA LEU A 189 0.03 -11.65 7.82
C LEU A 189 -1.30 -11.22 8.44
N GLY A 190 -2.28 -12.10 8.46
CA GLY A 190 -3.54 -11.81 9.15
C GLY A 190 -4.42 -13.04 9.31
N TYR A 191 -5.47 -12.84 10.09
CA TYR A 191 -6.45 -13.87 10.34
C TYR A 191 -7.86 -13.27 10.29
N ARG A 192 -8.73 -13.80 9.44
CA ARG A 192 -10.15 -13.43 9.33
C ARG A 192 -10.98 -14.37 10.17
N TYR A 193 -11.39 -13.92 11.33
CA TYR A 193 -12.20 -14.69 12.26
C TYR A 193 -13.68 -14.40 12.07
N LYS A 194 -14.45 -15.43 11.73
CA LYS A 194 -15.91 -15.45 11.83
C LYS A 194 -16.32 -16.58 12.77
N ARG A 195 -17.26 -16.31 13.65
CA ARG A 195 -17.73 -17.34 14.61
C ARG A 195 -18.34 -18.55 13.89
N ASP A 196 -19.12 -18.29 12.86
CA ASP A 196 -19.73 -19.27 11.95
C ASP A 196 -19.98 -18.61 10.57
N GLN A 197 -20.41 -19.41 9.59
CA GLN A 197 -20.67 -18.94 8.23
C GLN A 197 -21.81 -17.90 8.16
N HIS A 198 -22.72 -17.89 9.14
CA HIS A 198 -23.86 -16.96 9.22
C HIS A 198 -23.56 -15.74 10.11
N SER A 199 -22.37 -15.68 10.68
CA SER A 199 -21.97 -14.56 11.52
C SER A 199 -21.89 -13.27 10.69
N HIS A 200 -22.60 -12.25 11.17
CA HIS A 200 -22.55 -10.90 10.61
C HIS A 200 -21.22 -10.20 10.92
N LEU A 201 -20.51 -10.62 11.96
CA LEU A 201 -19.26 -9.99 12.39
C LEU A 201 -18.05 -10.81 11.99
N GLU A 202 -17.11 -10.14 11.31
CA GLU A 202 -15.77 -10.61 11.03
C GLU A 202 -14.76 -9.74 11.77
N ILE A 203 -13.77 -10.35 12.39
CA ILE A 203 -12.65 -9.67 13.07
C ILE A 203 -11.37 -10.08 12.35
N GLU A 204 -10.58 -9.09 11.93
CA GLU A 204 -9.34 -9.30 11.17
C GLU A 204 -8.17 -8.59 11.87
N PRO A 205 -7.47 -9.26 12.81
CA PRO A 205 -6.14 -8.82 13.23
C PRO A 205 -5.14 -9.07 12.09
N SER A 206 -4.24 -8.10 11.85
CA SER A 206 -3.20 -8.25 10.84
C SER A 206 -1.93 -7.48 11.18
N LEU A 207 -0.82 -7.94 10.62
CA LEU A 207 0.51 -7.36 10.70
C LEU A 207 1.00 -7.10 9.27
N PHE A 208 1.39 -5.87 8.99
CA PHE A 208 2.07 -5.51 7.75
C PHE A 208 3.45 -4.98 8.08
N THR A 209 4.50 -5.58 7.53
CA THR A 209 5.88 -5.17 7.74
C THR A 209 6.54 -4.88 6.41
N GLN A 210 7.25 -3.76 6.34
CA GLN A 210 8.11 -3.38 5.22
C GLN A 210 9.56 -3.35 5.66
N TYR A 211 10.44 -3.89 4.82
CA TYR A 211 11.89 -3.82 4.98
C TYR A 211 12.55 -3.30 3.71
N TYR A 212 13.38 -2.27 3.82
CA TYR A 212 14.12 -1.65 2.73
C TYR A 212 15.56 -2.12 2.73
N GLU A 213 15.99 -2.80 1.66
CA GLU A 213 17.34 -3.37 1.54
C GLU A 213 18.44 -2.29 1.46
N GLY A 214 18.09 -1.10 0.94
CA GLY A 214 19.06 -0.04 0.66
C GLY A 214 19.69 0.58 1.92
N ASP A 215 18.86 0.83 2.91
CA ASP A 215 19.25 1.51 4.16
C ASP A 215 18.92 0.72 5.43
N GLY A 216 18.34 -0.47 5.29
CA GLY A 216 17.98 -1.34 6.40
C GLY A 216 16.76 -0.88 7.21
N ARG A 217 16.06 0.18 6.79
CA ARG A 217 14.85 0.64 7.49
C ARG A 217 13.78 -0.42 7.47
N SER A 218 13.06 -0.51 8.58
CA SER A 218 11.93 -1.42 8.69
C SER A 218 10.80 -0.78 9.50
N THR A 219 9.58 -0.93 9.01
CA THR A 219 8.36 -0.47 9.68
C THR A 219 7.36 -1.60 9.79
N SER A 220 6.59 -1.61 10.88
CA SER A 220 5.49 -2.56 11.07
C SER A 220 4.20 -1.85 11.45
N ASP A 221 3.11 -2.26 10.82
CA ASP A 221 1.76 -1.83 11.13
C ASP A 221 1.00 -2.97 11.80
N LEU A 222 0.54 -2.77 13.02
CA LEU A 222 -0.39 -3.65 13.70
C LEU A 222 -1.80 -3.12 13.45
N ASN A 223 -2.67 -3.98 12.93
CA ASN A 223 -4.02 -3.59 12.54
C ASN A 223 -5.05 -4.51 13.19
N LEU A 224 -6.19 -3.92 13.49
CA LEU A 224 -7.37 -4.64 13.95
C LEU A 224 -8.59 -4.08 13.21
N LYS A 225 -9.23 -4.90 12.39
CA LYS A 225 -10.39 -4.51 11.58
C LYS A 225 -11.61 -5.33 11.99
N PHE A 226 -12.72 -4.65 12.14
CA PHE A 226 -14.04 -5.23 12.40
C PHE A 226 -14.92 -4.95 11.20
N ARG A 227 -15.54 -5.98 10.64
CA ARG A 227 -16.45 -5.87 9.50
C ARG A 227 -17.79 -6.47 9.86
N TRP A 228 -18.86 -5.67 9.67
CA TRP A 228 -20.23 -6.06 9.91
C TRP A 228 -20.96 -6.22 8.58
N PHE A 229 -21.42 -7.43 8.26
CA PHE A 229 -22.08 -7.78 7.00
C PHE A 229 -23.60 -7.70 7.15
N GLU A 230 -24.25 -7.10 6.16
CA GLU A 230 -25.70 -7.11 5.93
C GLU A 230 -25.97 -7.56 4.49
N PHE A 231 -26.12 -8.86 4.27
CA PHE A 231 -26.20 -9.47 2.94
C PHE A 231 -24.94 -9.18 2.10
N GLU A 232 -25.08 -8.43 1.01
CA GLU A 232 -23.95 -8.02 0.15
C GLU A 232 -23.31 -6.69 0.58
N ASP A 233 -23.96 -5.97 1.46
CA ASP A 233 -23.47 -4.72 2.04
C ASP A 233 -22.63 -5.00 3.30
N TYR A 234 -21.74 -4.09 3.64
CA TYR A 234 -21.02 -4.15 4.92
C TYR A 234 -20.53 -2.79 5.38
N TYR A 235 -20.41 -2.67 6.69
CA TYR A 235 -19.74 -1.56 7.37
C TYR A 235 -18.49 -2.10 8.04
N TRP A 236 -17.45 -1.27 8.14
CA TRP A 236 -16.27 -1.68 8.84
C TRP A 236 -15.62 -0.52 9.59
N ALA A 237 -14.90 -0.87 10.65
CA ALA A 237 -14.03 0.02 11.41
C ALA A 237 -12.69 -0.66 11.64
N GLY A 238 -11.61 0.10 11.65
CA GLY A 238 -10.27 -0.41 11.85
C GLY A 238 -9.43 0.52 12.70
N LEU A 239 -8.51 -0.08 13.44
CA LEU A 239 -7.45 0.61 14.18
C LEU A 239 -6.11 0.16 13.62
N THR A 240 -5.15 1.07 13.57
CA THR A 240 -3.80 0.78 13.11
C THR A 240 -2.78 1.48 14.00
N GLY A 241 -1.67 0.83 14.26
CA GLY A 241 -0.51 1.40 14.95
C GLY A 241 0.74 1.12 14.15
N ARG A 242 1.47 2.15 13.75
CA ARG A 242 2.73 2.03 13.00
C ARG A 242 3.92 2.19 13.92
N PHE A 243 4.89 1.31 13.76
CA PHE A 243 6.12 1.24 14.54
C PHE A 243 7.34 1.24 13.62
N VAL A 244 8.43 1.84 14.08
CA VAL A 244 9.75 1.74 13.45
C VAL A 244 10.52 0.63 14.16
N ASN A 245 10.90 -0.43 13.43
CA ASN A 245 11.45 -1.66 14.02
C ASN A 245 12.94 -1.49 14.42
N ASP A 246 13.71 -0.75 13.64
CA ASP A 246 15.13 -0.48 13.85
C ASP A 246 15.42 0.44 15.06
N GLN A 247 14.38 1.05 15.63
CA GLN A 247 14.46 1.89 16.85
C GLN A 247 13.70 1.26 18.03
N VAL A 248 13.85 -0.05 18.24
CA VAL A 248 13.25 -0.80 19.35
C VAL A 248 11.72 -0.66 19.40
N PHE A 249 11.04 -0.89 18.27
CA PHE A 249 9.58 -0.76 18.14
C PHE A 249 9.04 0.61 18.58
N GLN A 250 9.71 1.69 18.21
CA GLN A 250 9.25 3.02 18.55
C GLN A 250 7.91 3.30 17.85
N PRO A 251 6.85 3.68 18.58
CA PRO A 251 5.57 4.01 17.95
C PRO A 251 5.70 5.30 17.17
N LEU A 252 5.31 5.25 15.89
CA LEU A 252 5.38 6.39 14.97
C LEU A 252 4.04 7.10 14.85
N SER A 253 2.95 6.34 14.73
CA SER A 253 1.60 6.87 14.60
C SER A 253 0.54 5.86 15.00
N VAL A 254 -0.64 6.37 15.33
CA VAL A 254 -1.87 5.58 15.51
C VAL A 254 -2.95 6.13 14.61
N GLY A 255 -3.81 5.26 14.11
CA GLY A 255 -4.88 5.65 13.21
C GLY A 255 -6.17 4.90 13.46
N ALA A 256 -7.27 5.52 13.09
CA ALA A 256 -8.59 4.91 13.04
C ALA A 256 -9.18 5.10 11.64
N MET A 257 -9.91 4.11 11.18
CA MET A 257 -10.51 4.08 9.87
C MET A 257 -11.94 3.56 9.95
N VAL A 258 -12.79 4.06 9.10
CA VAL A 258 -14.16 3.57 8.92
C VAL A 258 -14.46 3.47 7.45
N GLY A 259 -15.35 2.57 7.08
CA GLY A 259 -15.80 2.47 5.70
C GLY A 259 -17.11 1.69 5.60
N LEU A 260 -17.68 1.79 4.42
CA LEU A 260 -18.91 1.10 4.08
C LEU A 260 -18.91 0.71 2.60
N LYS A 261 -19.53 -0.43 2.32
CA LYS A 261 -19.97 -0.81 0.97
C LYS A 261 -21.49 -0.91 1.00
N ARG A 262 -22.16 -0.20 0.10
CA ARG A 262 -23.59 -0.27 -0.07
C ARG A 262 -23.95 -0.36 -1.56
N ASN A 263 -24.60 -1.45 -1.93
CA ASN A 263 -24.77 -1.82 -3.34
C ASN A 263 -23.42 -1.91 -4.07
N ILE A 264 -23.23 -1.07 -5.08
CA ILE A 264 -21.98 -0.97 -5.84
C ILE A 264 -21.02 0.09 -5.28
N PHE A 265 -21.47 0.96 -4.38
CA PHE A 265 -20.67 2.09 -3.90
C PHE A 265 -19.84 1.70 -2.68
N TYR A 266 -18.58 2.13 -2.68
CA TYR A 266 -17.65 1.98 -1.59
C TYR A 266 -17.15 3.35 -1.12
N PHE A 267 -17.07 3.52 0.19
CA PHE A 267 -16.54 4.70 0.83
C PHE A 267 -15.69 4.29 2.04
N ALA A 268 -14.53 4.94 2.22
CA ALA A 268 -13.74 4.81 3.43
C ALA A 268 -13.07 6.12 3.79
N TYR A 269 -12.93 6.37 5.08
CA TYR A 269 -12.20 7.49 5.64
C TYR A 269 -11.26 7.01 6.73
N GLY A 270 -10.03 7.51 6.71
CA GLY A 270 -9.01 7.23 7.71
C GLY A 270 -8.40 8.50 8.27
N TYR A 271 -8.10 8.46 9.55
CA TYR A 271 -7.36 9.50 10.25
C TYR A 271 -6.18 8.88 10.98
N THR A 272 -4.98 9.46 10.80
CA THR A 272 -3.76 9.00 11.45
C THR A 272 -3.09 10.14 12.19
N PHE A 273 -2.80 9.88 13.46
CA PHE A 273 -2.21 10.81 14.38
C PHE A 273 -0.74 10.45 14.64
N PRO A 274 0.24 11.35 14.40
CA PRO A 274 1.63 11.09 14.69
C PRO A 274 1.91 11.16 16.19
N LEU A 275 2.72 10.22 16.70
CA LEU A 275 3.09 10.14 18.12
C LEU A 275 4.46 10.79 18.43
N ASN A 276 5.09 11.39 17.42
CA ASN A 276 6.37 12.08 17.54
C ASN A 276 6.19 13.61 17.71
N GLN A 277 7.30 14.35 17.69
CA GLN A 277 7.30 15.83 17.85
C GLN A 277 6.49 16.57 16.77
N LEU A 278 6.22 15.95 15.62
CA LEU A 278 5.38 16.53 14.57
C LEU A 278 3.95 16.81 15.03
N ASN A 279 3.48 16.10 16.06
CA ASN A 279 2.15 16.29 16.62
C ASN A 279 1.83 17.75 17.01
N SER A 280 2.83 18.50 17.46
CA SER A 280 2.68 19.91 17.84
C SER A 280 2.46 20.84 16.64
N TYR A 281 2.71 20.39 15.43
CA TYR A 281 2.72 21.21 14.21
C TYR A 281 1.71 20.77 13.15
N THR A 282 1.01 19.64 13.36
CA THR A 282 0.13 19.05 12.34
C THR A 282 -1.23 18.67 12.93
N MET A 283 -2.26 18.73 12.12
CA MET A 283 -3.59 18.19 12.41
C MET A 283 -3.71 16.69 12.05
N GLY A 284 -2.58 15.98 11.88
CA GLY A 284 -2.56 14.57 11.50
C GLY A 284 -2.63 14.36 9.99
N SER A 285 -2.89 13.10 9.60
CA SER A 285 -3.00 12.69 8.20
C SER A 285 -4.40 12.15 7.93
N HIS A 286 -4.96 12.54 6.80
CA HIS A 286 -6.30 12.19 6.38
C HIS A 286 -6.25 11.35 5.12
N MET A 287 -7.05 10.29 5.07
CA MET A 287 -7.24 9.45 3.90
C MET A 287 -8.72 9.40 3.54
N LEU A 288 -9.02 9.60 2.28
CA LEU A 288 -10.36 9.41 1.71
C LEU A 288 -10.26 8.40 0.56
N THR A 289 -11.12 7.39 0.58
CA THR A 289 -11.26 6.44 -0.53
C THR A 289 -12.71 6.35 -0.94
N ILE A 290 -12.97 6.51 -2.23
CA ILE A 290 -14.26 6.27 -2.86
C ILE A 290 -14.10 5.21 -3.94
N GLY A 291 -15.15 4.44 -4.20
CA GLY A 291 -15.05 3.41 -5.22
C GLY A 291 -16.36 2.75 -5.59
N ILE A 292 -16.23 1.82 -6.50
CA ILE A 292 -17.32 0.96 -6.98
C ILE A 292 -16.87 -0.49 -6.99
N ASP A 293 -17.81 -1.37 -6.62
CA ASP A 293 -17.68 -2.83 -6.65
C ASP A 293 -18.78 -3.40 -7.53
N MET A 294 -18.44 -3.81 -8.74
CA MET A 294 -19.38 -4.40 -9.69
C MET A 294 -19.24 -5.92 -9.66
N PHE A 295 -20.33 -6.62 -9.39
CA PHE A 295 -20.35 -8.08 -9.40
C PHE A 295 -20.04 -8.62 -10.80
N GLN A 296 -19.10 -9.58 -10.90
CA GLN A 296 -18.69 -10.14 -12.19
C GLN A 296 -19.51 -11.37 -12.60
N GLY A 297 -20.07 -12.12 -11.64
CA GLY A 297 -20.77 -13.37 -11.92
C GLY A 297 -19.89 -14.49 -12.50
N ILE A 298 -18.55 -14.33 -12.43
CA ILE A 298 -17.60 -15.36 -12.86
C ILE A 298 -17.57 -16.42 -11.77
N GLY A 299 -18.08 -17.63 -12.10
CA GLY A 299 -18.12 -18.73 -11.18
C GLY A 299 -16.77 -19.37 -10.95
N GLY A 300 -16.63 -20.14 -9.92
CA GLY A 300 -15.95 -21.36 -9.89
C GLY A 300 -14.91 -21.68 -8.88
N CYS A 301 -13.81 -20.99 -8.71
CA CYS A 301 -12.79 -21.45 -7.79
C CYS A 301 -12.92 -20.80 -6.41
N ASN A 302 -13.08 -21.60 -5.33
CA ASN A 302 -12.97 -21.12 -3.96
C ASN A 302 -11.61 -20.45 -3.69
N CYS A 303 -10.61 -20.74 -4.54
CA CYS A 303 -9.29 -20.13 -4.48
C CYS A 303 -9.28 -18.61 -4.72
N THR A 304 -10.34 -18.05 -5.29
CA THR A 304 -10.52 -16.63 -5.51
C THR A 304 -11.62 -16.03 -4.61
N GLU A 305 -12.23 -16.81 -3.74
CA GLU A 305 -13.12 -16.28 -2.71
C GLU A 305 -12.31 -15.56 -1.63
N ARG A 306 -12.94 -14.54 -1.02
CA ARG A 306 -12.29 -13.71 -0.01
C ARG A 306 -12.33 -14.34 1.37
#